data_1a3ba11f17abb012a059cf22cd5d0626
#
_entry.id   1a3ba11f17abb012a059cf22cd5d0626
#
_cell.length_a   1.000
_cell.length_b   1.000
_cell.length_c   1.000
_cell.angle_alpha   90.00
_cell.angle_beta   90.00
_cell.angle_gamma   90.00
#
_symmetry.space_group_name_H-M   'P 1'
#
loop_
_entity.id
_entity.type
_entity.pdbx_description
1 polymer ?
#
loop_
_entity_poly.entity_id
_entity_poly.type
_entity_poly.pdbx_seq_one_letter_code
_entity_poly.pdbx_strand_id
1 'polypeptide(L)'
;LTMSSLYTVNITVMGAPNVSLIGKKRFYDGFASLFGENSSGDLPKMILAAVICAICVALLIMFFKTVLGLCIRATGGNKDMVRASSINTDITTVTALAISNALVALSGAVIAQTQGFADVNSGSGMIVIGLASVIIGEVIFGKRSLSVGLVSAVVGSVIYRMIVAFALETNVFSANALKLLSAVIVAVTLSVPAIKNAISDRKMKREGMKNA
;
A
#
# COMPACT_ATOMS: atom_id res chain seq x y z
N LEU A 1 12.64 -13.18 10.19
CA LEU A 1 13.78 -13.86 9.54
C LEU A 1 13.97 -13.37 8.10
N THR A 2 12.97 -13.40 7.22
CA THR A 2 13.08 -12.96 5.82
C THR A 2 13.49 -11.50 5.66
N MET A 3 13.00 -10.59 6.50
CA MET A 3 13.40 -9.17 6.46
C MET A 3 14.88 -8.98 6.77
N SER A 4 15.41 -9.68 7.77
CA SER A 4 16.84 -9.59 8.16
C SER A 4 17.74 -10.18 7.09
N SER A 5 17.32 -11.30 6.46
CA SER A 5 18.07 -11.91 5.36
C SER A 5 18.10 -11.01 4.13
N LEU A 6 16.95 -10.42 3.75
CA LEU A 6 16.85 -9.49 2.63
C LEU A 6 17.65 -8.20 2.89
N TYR A 7 17.72 -7.72 4.12
CA TYR A 7 18.56 -6.58 4.49
C TYR A 7 20.04 -6.85 4.16
N THR A 8 20.55 -8.01 4.55
CA THR A 8 21.94 -8.40 4.26
C THR A 8 22.18 -8.53 2.75
N VAL A 9 21.26 -9.18 2.02
CA VAL A 9 21.35 -9.28 0.56
C VAL A 9 21.34 -7.90 -0.09
N ASN A 10 20.44 -7.00 0.32
CA ASN A 10 20.37 -5.65 -0.21
C ASN A 10 21.67 -4.86 0.00
N ILE A 11 22.24 -4.88 1.21
CA ILE A 11 23.53 -4.21 1.48
C ILE A 11 24.65 -4.81 0.64
N THR A 12 24.68 -6.14 0.48
CA THR A 12 25.71 -6.81 -0.33
C THR A 12 25.61 -6.41 -1.79
N VAL A 13 24.40 -6.30 -2.33
CA VAL A 13 24.18 -5.90 -3.75
C VAL A 13 24.42 -4.41 -3.94
N MET A 14 23.95 -3.57 -3.03
CA MET A 14 24.07 -2.10 -3.11
C MET A 14 25.48 -1.59 -2.75
N GLY A 15 26.24 -2.35 -1.97
CA GLY A 15 27.56 -1.95 -1.45
C GLY A 15 27.54 -0.86 -0.37
N ALA A 16 26.39 -0.22 -0.15
CA ALA A 16 26.20 0.80 0.88
C ALA A 16 24.72 0.85 1.31
N PRO A 17 24.42 1.30 2.56
CA PRO A 17 23.03 1.43 3.03
C PRO A 17 22.20 2.45 2.24
N ASN A 18 22.86 3.42 1.63
CA ASN A 18 22.26 4.48 0.81
C ASN A 18 23.06 4.66 -0.47
N VAL A 19 22.40 4.53 -1.62
CA VAL A 19 23.00 4.69 -2.94
C VAL A 19 22.36 5.86 -3.66
N SER A 20 23.19 6.85 -4.04
CA SER A 20 22.72 8.02 -4.79
C SER A 20 22.58 7.68 -6.29
N LEU A 21 21.48 8.11 -6.86
CA LEU A 21 21.16 8.03 -8.30
C LEU A 21 21.42 9.38 -9.01
N ILE A 22 21.99 10.36 -8.30
CA ILE A 22 22.31 11.69 -8.85
C ILE A 22 23.37 11.53 -9.94
N GLY A 23 23.16 12.15 -11.10
CA GLY A 23 24.06 12.05 -12.26
C GLY A 23 23.87 10.83 -13.16
N LYS A 24 22.94 9.90 -12.81
CA LYS A 24 22.53 8.81 -13.71
C LYS A 24 21.23 9.18 -14.42
N LYS A 25 21.07 8.75 -15.67
CA LYS A 25 19.82 8.93 -16.42
C LYS A 25 18.68 8.21 -15.67
N ARG A 26 17.71 8.99 -15.20
CA ARG A 26 16.52 8.49 -14.55
C ARG A 26 15.40 8.34 -15.56
N PHE A 27 14.49 7.42 -15.32
CA PHE A 27 13.32 7.22 -16.18
C PHE A 27 12.47 8.49 -16.30
N TYR A 28 12.41 9.29 -15.24
CA TYR A 28 11.74 10.59 -15.22
C TYR A 28 12.37 11.63 -16.14
N ASP A 29 13.67 11.62 -16.33
CA ASP A 29 14.36 12.56 -17.20
C ASP A 29 13.98 12.33 -18.67
N GLY A 30 13.81 11.06 -19.08
CA GLY A 30 13.28 10.70 -20.40
C GLY A 30 11.82 11.07 -20.61
N PHE A 31 11.00 10.98 -19.56
CA PHE A 31 9.60 11.39 -19.63
C PHE A 31 9.43 12.91 -19.61
N ALA A 32 10.23 13.62 -18.83
CA ALA A 32 10.22 15.07 -18.77
C ALA A 32 10.58 15.71 -20.13
N SER A 33 11.48 15.09 -20.89
CA SER A 33 11.84 15.55 -22.24
C SER A 33 10.67 15.51 -23.25
N LEU A 34 9.66 14.68 -23.01
CA LEU A 34 8.43 14.63 -23.82
C LEU A 34 7.46 15.79 -23.53
N PHE A 35 7.58 16.40 -22.35
CA PHE A 35 6.73 17.53 -21.92
C PHE A 35 7.37 18.92 -22.15
N GLY A 36 8.56 18.97 -22.76
CA GLY A 36 9.27 20.20 -23.09
C GLY A 36 10.27 20.64 -22.01
N GLU A 37 11.31 21.33 -22.45
CA GLU A 37 12.50 21.73 -21.67
C GLU A 37 12.21 22.62 -20.44
N ASN A 38 11.01 23.19 -20.33
CA ASN A 38 10.61 24.07 -19.22
C ASN A 38 9.89 23.34 -18.06
N SER A 39 9.75 22.01 -18.09
CA SER A 39 9.05 21.22 -17.06
C SER A 39 10.02 20.63 -16.04
N SER A 40 10.99 21.39 -15.53
CA SER A 40 11.86 21.00 -14.41
C SER A 40 11.14 20.90 -13.05
N GLY A 41 9.82 20.97 -13.02
CA GLY A 41 9.00 20.88 -11.82
C GLY A 41 8.69 19.45 -11.37
N ASP A 42 8.06 19.34 -10.20
CA ASP A 42 7.62 18.04 -9.65
C ASP A 42 6.33 17.50 -10.33
N LEU A 43 5.66 18.32 -11.15
CA LEU A 43 4.44 17.94 -11.88
C LEU A 43 4.62 16.73 -12.81
N PRO A 44 5.65 16.65 -13.70
CA PRO A 44 5.81 15.48 -14.58
C PRO A 44 6.11 14.20 -13.79
N LYS A 45 6.82 14.29 -12.66
CA LYS A 45 7.06 13.15 -11.78
C LYS A 45 5.76 12.63 -11.16
N MET A 46 4.90 13.55 -10.71
CA MET A 46 3.60 13.23 -10.12
C MET A 46 2.66 12.58 -11.16
N ILE A 47 2.61 13.12 -12.37
CA ILE A 47 1.79 12.57 -13.47
C ILE A 47 2.26 11.17 -13.82
N LEU A 48 3.56 10.95 -13.97
CA LEU A 48 4.11 9.65 -14.31
C LEU A 48 3.83 8.62 -13.22
N ALA A 49 4.01 8.98 -11.94
CA ALA A 49 3.69 8.10 -10.81
C ALA A 49 2.19 7.76 -10.78
N ALA A 50 1.31 8.73 -11.06
CA ALA A 50 -0.13 8.51 -11.13
C ALA A 50 -0.50 7.56 -12.29
N VAL A 51 0.12 7.72 -13.46
CA VAL A 51 -0.09 6.83 -14.61
C VAL A 51 0.36 5.40 -14.30
N ILE A 52 1.55 5.22 -13.71
CA ILE A 52 2.04 3.90 -13.29
C ILE A 52 1.07 3.27 -12.29
N CYS A 53 0.62 4.03 -11.30
CA CYS A 53 -0.36 3.57 -10.30
C CYS A 53 -1.67 3.14 -10.96
N ALA A 54 -2.21 3.95 -11.88
CA ALA A 54 -3.44 3.64 -12.60
C ALA A 54 -3.31 2.37 -13.45
N ILE A 55 -2.18 2.18 -14.14
CA ILE A 55 -1.90 0.97 -14.92
C ILE A 55 -1.84 -0.24 -13.99
N CYS A 56 -1.14 -0.16 -12.85
CA CYS A 56 -1.06 -1.25 -11.89
C CYS A 56 -2.43 -1.63 -11.34
N VAL A 57 -3.26 -0.66 -10.97
CA VAL A 57 -4.63 -0.89 -10.50
C VAL A 57 -5.48 -1.55 -11.58
N ALA A 58 -5.40 -1.08 -12.83
CA ALA A 58 -6.13 -1.65 -13.96
C ALA A 58 -5.71 -3.12 -14.20
N LEU A 59 -4.41 -3.39 -14.22
CA LEU A 59 -3.88 -4.75 -14.38
C LEU A 59 -4.33 -5.67 -13.24
N LEU A 60 -4.32 -5.20 -11.99
CA LEU A 60 -4.82 -5.96 -10.85
C LEU A 60 -6.31 -6.25 -10.96
N ILE A 61 -7.14 -5.26 -11.36
CA ILE A 61 -8.57 -5.46 -11.56
C ILE A 61 -8.82 -6.51 -12.65
N MET A 62 -8.08 -6.45 -13.76
CA MET A 62 -8.16 -7.46 -14.82
C MET A 62 -7.72 -8.83 -14.31
N PHE A 63 -6.58 -8.92 -13.62
CA PHE A 63 -6.07 -10.17 -13.07
C PHE A 63 -7.06 -10.84 -12.10
N PHE A 64 -7.65 -10.08 -11.18
CA PHE A 64 -8.61 -10.61 -10.21
C PHE A 64 -9.96 -11.02 -10.83
N LYS A 65 -10.23 -10.67 -12.08
CA LYS A 65 -11.38 -11.20 -12.86
C LYS A 65 -11.06 -12.52 -13.55
N THR A 66 -9.79 -12.93 -13.61
CA THR A 66 -9.40 -14.24 -14.17
C THR A 66 -9.73 -15.37 -13.20
N VAL A 67 -9.73 -16.61 -13.70
CA VAL A 67 -9.95 -17.82 -12.89
C VAL A 67 -8.95 -17.91 -11.74
N LEU A 68 -7.66 -17.64 -12.00
CA LEU A 68 -6.62 -17.62 -10.96
C LEU A 68 -6.90 -16.57 -9.89
N GLY A 69 -7.30 -15.37 -10.30
CA GLY A 69 -7.66 -14.30 -9.36
C GLY A 69 -8.87 -14.65 -8.50
N LEU A 70 -9.86 -15.33 -9.06
CA LEU A 70 -11.01 -15.83 -8.31
C LEU A 70 -10.61 -16.92 -7.31
N CYS A 71 -9.72 -17.85 -7.71
CA CYS A 71 -9.18 -18.88 -6.82
C CYS A 71 -8.40 -18.27 -5.64
N ILE A 72 -7.57 -17.26 -5.90
CA ILE A 72 -6.84 -16.54 -4.85
C ILE A 72 -7.81 -15.87 -3.86
N ARG A 73 -8.85 -15.22 -4.35
CA ARG A 73 -9.86 -14.58 -3.50
C ARG A 73 -10.63 -15.61 -2.65
N ALA A 74 -11.03 -16.74 -3.26
CA ALA A 74 -11.69 -17.81 -2.56
C ALA A 74 -10.79 -18.41 -1.47
N THR A 75 -9.51 -18.64 -1.78
CA THR A 75 -8.51 -19.15 -0.81
C THR A 75 -8.32 -18.19 0.37
N GLY A 76 -8.38 -16.88 0.15
CA GLY A 76 -8.32 -15.87 1.20
C GLY A 76 -9.57 -15.85 2.10
N GLY A 77 -10.72 -16.27 1.58
CA GLY A 77 -11.97 -16.37 2.33
C GLY A 77 -12.08 -17.64 3.19
N ASN A 78 -11.86 -18.80 2.57
CA ASN A 78 -11.93 -20.09 3.24
C ASN A 78 -11.07 -21.13 2.52
N LYS A 79 -9.91 -21.47 3.10
CA LYS A 79 -8.97 -22.44 2.53
C LYS A 79 -9.55 -23.84 2.43
N ASP A 80 -10.32 -24.28 3.43
CA ASP A 80 -10.85 -25.65 3.50
C ASP A 80 -11.91 -25.89 2.43
N MET A 81 -12.76 -24.88 2.19
CA MET A 81 -13.74 -24.92 1.10
C MET A 81 -13.07 -25.02 -0.27
N VAL A 82 -11.99 -24.29 -0.49
CA VAL A 82 -11.26 -24.30 -1.77
C VAL A 82 -10.55 -25.64 -1.98
N ARG A 83 -9.97 -26.22 -0.92
CA ARG A 83 -9.39 -27.57 -0.98
C ARG A 83 -10.44 -28.63 -1.31
N ALA A 84 -11.61 -28.54 -0.72
CA ALA A 84 -12.72 -29.43 -1.03
C ALA A 84 -13.15 -29.33 -2.51
N SER A 85 -12.93 -28.18 -3.15
CA SER A 85 -13.17 -27.97 -4.58
C SER A 85 -12.00 -28.41 -5.49
N SER A 86 -11.07 -29.24 -4.99
CA SER A 86 -9.91 -29.78 -5.71
C SER A 86 -8.92 -28.71 -6.22
N ILE A 87 -8.94 -27.50 -5.66
CA ILE A 87 -8.02 -26.43 -6.01
C ILE A 87 -6.83 -26.47 -5.05
N ASN A 88 -5.62 -26.43 -5.59
CA ASN A 88 -4.39 -26.38 -4.80
C ASN A 88 -4.21 -24.99 -4.15
N THR A 89 -4.49 -24.90 -2.85
CA THR A 89 -4.41 -23.67 -2.08
C THR A 89 -2.98 -23.15 -1.88
N ASP A 90 -1.98 -24.02 -2.01
CA ASP A 90 -0.59 -23.64 -1.82
C ASP A 90 -0.08 -22.88 -3.05
N ILE A 91 -0.44 -23.33 -4.25
CA ILE A 91 -0.14 -22.62 -5.50
C ILE A 91 -0.84 -21.25 -5.50
N THR A 92 -2.11 -21.18 -5.13
CA THR A 92 -2.83 -19.88 -5.09
C THR A 92 -2.20 -18.91 -4.09
N THR A 93 -1.77 -19.41 -2.91
CA THR A 93 -1.11 -18.60 -1.89
C THR A 93 0.26 -18.10 -2.36
N VAL A 94 1.09 -18.97 -2.94
CA VAL A 94 2.41 -18.60 -3.46
C VAL A 94 2.28 -17.58 -4.59
N THR A 95 1.33 -17.77 -5.51
CA THR A 95 1.07 -16.83 -6.61
C THR A 95 0.64 -15.46 -6.07
N ALA A 96 -0.24 -15.42 -5.08
CA ALA A 96 -0.68 -14.18 -4.46
C ALA A 96 0.48 -13.42 -3.79
N LEU A 97 1.34 -14.14 -3.06
CA LEU A 97 2.54 -13.58 -2.43
C LEU A 97 3.54 -13.07 -3.48
N ALA A 98 3.74 -13.82 -4.57
CA ALA A 98 4.65 -13.40 -5.64
C ALA A 98 4.19 -12.10 -6.30
N ILE A 99 2.89 -11.96 -6.60
CA ILE A 99 2.32 -10.73 -7.17
C ILE A 99 2.44 -9.57 -6.18
N SER A 100 2.14 -9.80 -4.90
CA SER A 100 2.27 -8.79 -3.87
C SER A 100 3.71 -8.27 -3.76
N ASN A 101 4.69 -9.16 -3.70
CA ASN A 101 6.10 -8.78 -3.61
C ASN A 101 6.60 -8.09 -4.89
N ALA A 102 6.11 -8.48 -6.07
CA ALA A 102 6.42 -7.80 -7.32
C ALA A 102 5.93 -6.35 -7.33
N LEU A 103 4.73 -6.09 -6.80
CA LEU A 103 4.19 -4.73 -6.66
C LEU A 103 4.98 -3.89 -5.64
N VAL A 104 5.41 -4.51 -4.54
CA VAL A 104 6.28 -3.84 -3.55
C VAL A 104 7.62 -3.45 -4.18
N ALA A 105 8.25 -4.36 -4.94
CA ALA A 105 9.49 -4.08 -5.64
C ALA A 105 9.33 -2.94 -6.67
N LEU A 106 8.25 -2.96 -7.45
CA LEU A 106 7.92 -1.89 -8.40
C LEU A 106 7.74 -0.54 -7.70
N SER A 107 7.00 -0.53 -6.57
CA SER A 107 6.81 0.67 -5.75
C SER A 107 8.14 1.21 -5.24
N GLY A 108 9.02 0.35 -4.72
CA GLY A 108 10.36 0.74 -4.26
C GLY A 108 11.21 1.34 -5.39
N ALA A 109 11.17 0.75 -6.59
CA ALA A 109 11.87 1.27 -7.75
C ALA A 109 11.36 2.66 -8.17
N VAL A 110 10.05 2.88 -8.18
CA VAL A 110 9.45 4.19 -8.50
C VAL A 110 9.83 5.24 -7.45
N ILE A 111 9.82 4.89 -6.16
CA ILE A 111 10.23 5.79 -5.07
C ILE A 111 11.72 6.16 -5.19
N ALA A 112 12.60 5.20 -5.41
CA ALA A 112 14.03 5.45 -5.57
C ALA A 112 14.30 6.38 -6.76
N GLN A 113 13.60 6.20 -7.87
CA GLN A 113 13.69 7.07 -9.05
C GLN A 113 13.21 8.50 -8.76
N THR A 114 12.11 8.66 -8.02
CA THR A 114 11.56 9.98 -7.66
C THR A 114 12.45 10.73 -6.68
N GLN A 115 12.95 10.04 -5.66
CA GLN A 115 13.80 10.63 -4.63
C GLN A 115 15.25 10.88 -5.10
N GLY A 116 15.70 10.12 -6.11
CA GLY A 116 17.07 10.19 -6.61
C GLY A 116 18.09 9.48 -5.74
N PHE A 117 17.64 8.68 -4.77
CA PHE A 117 18.46 7.80 -3.95
C PHE A 117 17.67 6.57 -3.51
N ALA A 118 18.36 5.47 -3.26
CA ALA A 118 17.81 4.26 -2.68
C ALA A 118 18.39 4.06 -1.28
N ASP A 119 17.51 3.96 -0.27
CA ASP A 119 17.87 3.71 1.12
C ASP A 119 17.22 2.41 1.60
N VAL A 120 18.03 1.49 2.13
CA VAL A 120 17.57 0.19 2.65
C VAL A 120 16.60 0.35 3.81
N ASN A 121 16.74 1.42 4.60
CA ASN A 121 15.89 1.67 5.76
C ASN A 121 14.54 2.34 5.40
N SER A 122 14.38 2.84 4.19
CA SER A 122 13.15 3.55 3.77
C SER A 122 11.91 2.67 3.80
N GLY A 123 12.06 1.35 3.67
CA GLY A 123 10.97 0.37 3.79
C GLY A 123 10.51 0.11 5.23
N SER A 124 11.31 0.51 6.23
CA SER A 124 10.96 0.30 7.64
C SER A 124 9.73 1.11 8.04
N GLY A 125 8.71 0.42 8.54
CA GLY A 125 7.44 1.05 8.92
C GLY A 125 6.43 1.24 7.78
N MET A 126 6.82 1.04 6.51
CA MET A 126 5.90 1.20 5.36
C MET A 126 4.70 0.24 5.40
N ILE A 127 4.84 -0.94 6.00
CA ILE A 127 3.74 -1.90 6.20
C ILE A 127 2.64 -1.27 7.06
N VAL A 128 3.02 -0.57 8.13
CA VAL A 128 2.08 0.06 9.05
C VAL A 128 1.35 1.22 8.36
N ILE A 129 2.08 2.04 7.61
CA ILE A 129 1.53 3.13 6.79
C ILE A 129 0.57 2.57 5.72
N GLY A 130 0.96 1.50 5.05
CA GLY A 130 0.14 0.84 4.05
C GLY A 130 -1.16 0.30 4.64
N LEU A 131 -1.10 -0.37 5.79
CA LEU A 131 -2.28 -0.88 6.49
C LEU A 131 -3.24 0.26 6.89
N ALA A 132 -2.70 1.34 7.47
CA ALA A 132 -3.51 2.52 7.81
C ALA A 132 -4.20 3.11 6.58
N SER A 133 -3.47 3.25 5.47
CA SER A 133 -4.00 3.77 4.21
C SER A 133 -5.17 2.93 3.68
N VAL A 134 -5.03 1.59 3.71
CA VAL A 134 -6.11 0.68 3.29
C VAL A 134 -7.33 0.82 4.21
N ILE A 135 -7.13 0.90 5.52
CA ILE A 135 -8.23 1.03 6.48
C ILE A 135 -8.96 2.37 6.30
N ILE A 136 -8.23 3.48 6.11
CA ILE A 136 -8.83 4.78 5.78
C ILE A 136 -9.70 4.67 4.53
N GLY A 137 -9.17 4.05 3.48
CA GLY A 137 -9.91 3.80 2.25
C GLY A 137 -11.18 2.97 2.48
N GLU A 138 -11.08 1.85 3.23
CA GLU A 138 -12.21 0.98 3.56
C GLU A 138 -13.29 1.67 4.42
N VAL A 139 -12.89 2.56 5.32
CA VAL A 139 -13.84 3.34 6.15
C VAL A 139 -14.67 4.29 5.30
N ILE A 140 -14.05 4.90 4.28
CA ILE A 140 -14.71 5.89 3.41
C ILE A 140 -15.62 5.21 2.37
N PHE A 141 -15.09 4.20 1.67
CA PHE A 141 -15.80 3.57 0.53
C PHE A 141 -16.60 2.32 0.92
N GLY A 142 -16.31 1.73 2.08
CA GLY A 142 -16.92 0.49 2.55
C GLY A 142 -16.42 -0.75 1.77
N LYS A 143 -16.80 -1.93 2.27
CA LYS A 143 -16.44 -3.23 1.67
C LYS A 143 -17.49 -3.63 0.63
N ARG A 144 -17.49 -3.05 -0.57
CA ARG A 144 -18.50 -3.33 -1.61
C ARG A 144 -18.02 -4.36 -2.63
N SER A 145 -16.90 -4.08 -3.31
CA SER A 145 -16.34 -4.98 -4.32
C SER A 145 -14.82 -4.89 -4.32
N LEU A 146 -14.15 -5.87 -4.93
CA LEU A 146 -12.69 -5.87 -5.01
C LEU A 146 -12.15 -4.63 -5.77
N SER A 147 -12.76 -4.28 -6.88
CA SER A 147 -12.34 -3.11 -7.67
C SER A 147 -12.48 -1.83 -6.86
N VAL A 148 -13.56 -1.67 -6.08
CA VAL A 148 -13.74 -0.55 -5.16
C VAL A 148 -12.67 -0.60 -4.06
N GLY A 149 -12.34 -1.78 -3.53
CA GLY A 149 -11.30 -1.96 -2.53
C GLY A 149 -9.91 -1.53 -3.01
N LEU A 150 -9.54 -1.87 -4.25
CA LEU A 150 -8.27 -1.44 -4.83
C LEU A 150 -8.19 0.09 -5.03
N VAL A 151 -9.25 0.69 -5.55
CA VAL A 151 -9.33 2.15 -5.71
C VAL A 151 -9.34 2.83 -4.34
N SER A 152 -10.07 2.29 -3.37
CA SER A 152 -10.14 2.84 -2.02
C SER A 152 -8.77 2.84 -1.32
N ALA A 153 -7.95 1.81 -1.54
CA ALA A 153 -6.59 1.76 -1.00
C ALA A 153 -5.71 2.89 -1.55
N VAL A 154 -5.83 3.20 -2.86
CA VAL A 154 -5.11 4.32 -3.48
C VAL A 154 -5.59 5.66 -2.90
N VAL A 155 -6.89 5.89 -2.85
CA VAL A 155 -7.46 7.13 -2.29
C VAL A 155 -7.10 7.25 -0.81
N GLY A 156 -7.19 6.18 -0.04
CA GLY A 156 -6.79 6.14 1.36
C GLY A 156 -5.30 6.50 1.57
N SER A 157 -4.42 6.06 0.66
CA SER A 157 -3.00 6.43 0.73
C SER A 157 -2.76 7.91 0.45
N VAL A 158 -3.51 8.51 -0.46
CA VAL A 158 -3.46 9.96 -0.73
C VAL A 158 -3.94 10.73 0.50
N ILE A 159 -5.08 10.34 1.06
CA ILE A 159 -5.64 10.99 2.27
C ILE A 159 -4.66 10.88 3.44
N TYR A 160 -4.08 9.70 3.67
CA TYR A 160 -3.06 9.52 4.71
C TYR A 160 -1.89 10.49 4.52
N ARG A 161 -1.38 10.61 3.30
CA ARG A 161 -0.29 11.54 2.96
C ARG A 161 -0.67 12.99 3.16
N MET A 162 -1.90 13.37 2.82
CA MET A 162 -2.41 14.73 3.06
C MET A 162 -2.49 15.05 4.56
N ILE A 163 -2.96 14.10 5.38
CA ILE A 163 -3.01 14.27 6.85
C ILE A 163 -1.60 14.49 7.41
N VAL A 164 -0.64 13.68 6.98
CA VAL A 164 0.76 13.80 7.41
C VAL A 164 1.37 15.13 6.95
N ALA A 165 1.14 15.53 5.71
CA ALA A 165 1.63 16.80 5.17
C ALA A 165 1.08 18.01 5.93
N PHE A 166 -0.23 18.01 6.19
CA PHE A 166 -0.89 19.06 6.98
C PHE A 166 -0.33 19.15 8.41
N ALA A 167 -0.11 17.99 9.04
CA ALA A 167 0.46 17.94 10.38
C ALA A 167 1.91 18.47 10.44
N LEU A 168 2.66 18.32 9.34
CA LEU A 168 4.01 18.88 9.21
C LEU A 168 3.99 20.41 9.06
N GLU A 169 3.07 20.93 8.27
CA GLU A 169 2.98 22.35 7.96
C GLU A 169 2.64 23.19 9.20
N THR A 170 1.92 22.63 10.15
CA THR A 170 1.58 23.30 11.41
C THR A 170 2.78 23.57 12.33
N ASN A 171 3.99 23.10 12.00
CA ASN A 171 5.23 23.24 12.79
C ASN A 171 5.12 22.80 14.29
N VAL A 172 4.04 22.13 14.65
CA VAL A 172 3.81 21.62 16.01
C VAL A 172 4.71 20.42 16.30
N PHE A 173 5.13 19.71 15.25
CA PHE A 173 5.90 18.47 15.36
C PHE A 173 7.29 18.62 14.75
N SER A 174 8.33 18.32 15.54
CA SER A 174 9.69 18.18 15.03
C SER A 174 9.80 16.95 14.09
N ALA A 175 10.81 16.92 13.22
CA ALA A 175 11.03 15.79 12.30
C ALA A 175 11.12 14.42 13.02
N ASN A 176 11.58 14.40 14.27
CA ASN A 176 11.63 13.18 15.09
C ASN A 176 10.24 12.74 15.58
N ALA A 177 9.31 13.66 15.73
CA ALA A 177 7.94 13.37 16.15
C ALA A 177 7.07 12.80 15.02
N LEU A 178 7.55 12.80 13.76
CA LEU A 178 6.82 12.23 12.62
C LEU A 178 6.53 10.74 12.77
N LYS A 179 7.45 9.99 13.35
CA LYS A 179 7.25 8.56 13.63
C LYS A 179 6.16 8.36 14.70
N LEU A 180 6.14 9.20 15.72
CA LEU A 180 5.08 9.21 16.73
C LEU A 180 3.74 9.61 16.13
N LEU A 181 3.71 10.67 15.32
CA LEU A 181 2.49 11.12 14.65
C LEU A 181 1.90 10.03 13.75
N SER A 182 2.73 9.39 12.92
CA SER A 182 2.27 8.29 12.08
C SER A 182 1.74 7.12 12.92
N ALA A 183 2.37 6.78 14.04
CA ALA A 183 1.88 5.74 14.94
C ALA A 183 0.52 6.10 15.58
N VAL A 184 0.31 7.37 15.97
CA VAL A 184 -0.96 7.85 16.50
C VAL A 184 -2.05 7.80 15.43
N ILE A 185 -1.78 8.28 14.20
CA ILE A 185 -2.74 8.22 13.09
C ILE A 185 -3.15 6.77 12.83
N VAL A 186 -2.18 5.85 12.81
CA VAL A 186 -2.43 4.42 12.62
C VAL A 186 -3.29 3.86 13.76
N ALA A 187 -2.96 4.16 15.02
CA ALA A 187 -3.71 3.70 16.19
C ALA A 187 -5.17 4.18 16.15
N VAL A 188 -5.38 5.46 15.84
CA VAL A 188 -6.72 6.04 15.68
C VAL A 188 -7.48 5.35 14.53
N THR A 189 -6.84 5.19 13.39
CA THR A 189 -7.46 4.56 12.20
C THR A 189 -7.85 3.11 12.47
N LEU A 190 -7.00 2.33 13.14
CA LEU A 190 -7.30 0.95 13.54
C LEU A 190 -8.43 0.88 14.59
N SER A 191 -8.55 1.89 15.44
CA SER A 191 -9.61 1.95 16.45
C SER A 191 -11.00 2.14 15.84
N VAL A 192 -11.12 2.83 14.70
CA VAL A 192 -12.41 3.11 14.05
C VAL A 192 -13.22 1.84 13.74
N PRO A 193 -12.69 0.83 13.01
CA PRO A 193 -13.43 -0.40 12.73
C PRO A 193 -13.70 -1.21 14.00
N ALA A 194 -12.77 -1.23 14.98
CA ALA A 194 -12.96 -1.94 16.24
C ALA A 194 -14.12 -1.35 17.06
N ILE A 195 -14.19 -0.02 17.17
CA ILE A 195 -15.29 0.68 17.84
C ILE A 195 -16.62 0.44 17.11
N LYS A 196 -16.63 0.52 15.77
CA LYS A 196 -17.84 0.29 14.97
C LYS A 196 -18.38 -1.12 15.17
N ASN A 197 -17.52 -2.14 15.17
CA ASN A 197 -17.92 -3.52 15.41
C ASN A 197 -18.43 -3.72 16.84
N ALA A 198 -17.76 -3.17 17.85
CA ALA A 198 -18.20 -3.24 19.25
C ALA A 198 -19.57 -2.58 19.49
N ILE A 199 -19.85 -1.46 18.82
CA ILE A 199 -21.16 -0.79 18.88
C ILE A 199 -22.23 -1.64 18.19
N SER A 200 -21.92 -2.22 17.02
CA SER A 200 -22.83 -3.10 16.29
C SER A 200 -23.20 -4.36 17.11
N ASP A 201 -22.22 -5.00 17.73
CA ASP A 201 -22.42 -6.19 18.57
C ASP A 201 -23.27 -5.87 19.81
N ARG A 202 -23.05 -4.71 20.43
CA ARG A 202 -23.89 -4.22 21.55
C ARG A 202 -25.34 -3.98 21.12
N LYS A 203 -25.54 -3.45 19.90
CA LYS A 203 -26.87 -3.20 19.36
C LYS A 203 -27.60 -4.51 19.09
N MET A 204 -26.95 -5.49 18.44
CA MET A 204 -27.53 -6.81 18.20
C MET A 204 -27.88 -7.54 19.49
N LYS A 205 -27.02 -7.49 20.51
CA LYS A 205 -27.33 -8.08 21.84
C LYS A 205 -28.55 -7.41 22.50
N ARG A 206 -28.69 -6.09 22.38
CA ARG A 206 -29.87 -5.38 22.92
C ARG A 206 -31.16 -5.72 22.17
N GLU A 207 -31.09 -5.87 20.85
CA GLU A 207 -32.26 -6.26 20.04
C GLU A 207 -32.66 -7.73 20.30
N GLY A 208 -31.68 -8.63 20.46
CA GLY A 208 -31.95 -10.04 20.84
C GLY A 208 -32.59 -10.20 22.22
N MET A 209 -32.19 -9.35 23.20
CA MET A 209 -32.83 -9.36 24.55
C MET A 209 -34.22 -8.69 24.57
N LYS A 210 -34.57 -7.90 23.55
CA LYS A 210 -35.92 -7.30 23.45
C LYS A 210 -36.94 -8.23 22.80
N ASN A 211 -36.46 -9.23 22.04
CA ASN A 211 -37.29 -10.17 21.29
C ASN A 211 -37.36 -11.57 21.97
N ALA A 212 -36.68 -11.75 23.09
CA ALA A 212 -36.77 -12.91 23.98
C ALA A 212 -37.64 -12.60 25.21
#